data_de5ab2213b589ce223bb67cc059ce6d9
#
_entry.id   de5ab2213b589ce223bb67cc059ce6d9
#
_cell.length_a   1.000
_cell.length_b   1.000
_cell.length_c   1.000
_cell.angle_alpha   90.00
_cell.angle_beta   90.00
_cell.angle_gamma   90.00
#
_symmetry.space_group_name_H-M   'P 1'
#
loop_
_entity.id
_entity.type
_entity.pdbx_description
1 polymer ?
#
loop_
_entity_poly.entity_id
_entity_poly.type
_entity_poly.pdbx_seq_one_letter_code
_entity_poly.pdbx_strand_id
1 'polypeptide(L)'
;MTTADFTQYKGFDLLIGGSPCQSLSIIQAHKRTNLNGKSKLFFEFVRALEEMKPKYFLFENVASMNEESKQVISELLGCQPVKINSNSFVAQDRPRYYWTNIPFERIVPPESPTTLKGIMQNGVPEKYFYNFPLEEIDMNRKVCTHMKHNNLEMHRRVYNPDFKVGCLTAVCGGNQQRKVLDGGRARKLTPVEYERLQGLPDNYTSSVCDGQRYKTIGNGWTVDVIAYIFKSLTNS
;
A
#
# COMPACT_ATOMS: atom_id res chain seq x y z
N MET A 1 -25.68 10.95 -0.04
CA MET A 1 -24.30 10.49 -0.28
C MET A 1 -24.21 10.11 -1.75
N THR A 2 -23.51 10.61 -2.40
CA THR A 2 -22.61 11.49 -2.97
C THR A 2 -23.26 12.10 -4.20
N THR A 3 -23.55 13.33 -4.09
CA THR A 3 -24.11 14.15 -5.17
C THR A 3 -23.01 14.99 -5.81
N ALA A 4 -21.76 14.54 -5.70
CA ALA A 4 -20.67 15.23 -6.37
C ALA A 4 -20.90 15.20 -7.87
N ASP A 5 -20.98 16.38 -8.46
CA ASP A 5 -21.05 16.57 -9.91
C ASP A 5 -19.62 16.55 -10.45
N PHE A 6 -19.25 15.48 -11.15
CA PHE A 6 -17.93 15.36 -11.73
C PHE A 6 -17.80 16.07 -13.10
N THR A 7 -18.90 16.51 -13.68
CA THR A 7 -18.88 17.23 -14.97
C THR A 7 -18.11 18.55 -14.89
N GLN A 8 -18.04 19.17 -13.69
CA GLN A 8 -17.26 20.38 -13.43
C GLN A 8 -15.73 20.16 -13.60
N TYR A 9 -15.28 18.89 -13.60
CA TYR A 9 -13.88 18.53 -13.80
C TYR A 9 -13.57 18.05 -15.22
N LYS A 10 -14.48 18.27 -16.18
CA LYS A 10 -14.17 18.04 -17.60
C LYS A 10 -12.97 18.85 -18.02
N GLY A 11 -12.07 18.23 -18.79
CA GLY A 11 -10.83 18.87 -19.24
C GLY A 11 -9.61 18.61 -18.36
N PHE A 12 -9.77 17.91 -17.23
CA PHE A 12 -8.61 17.37 -16.52
C PHE A 12 -8.07 16.14 -17.26
N ASP A 13 -6.76 16.08 -17.41
CA ASP A 13 -6.09 15.02 -18.18
C ASP A 13 -6.02 13.68 -17.47
N LEU A 14 -6.04 13.65 -16.14
CA LEU A 14 -5.75 12.46 -15.35
C LEU A 14 -6.74 12.29 -14.19
N LEU A 15 -7.36 11.11 -14.10
CA LEU A 15 -8.12 10.65 -12.93
C LEU A 15 -7.36 9.52 -12.23
N ILE A 16 -7.07 9.69 -10.94
CA ILE A 16 -6.42 8.66 -10.13
C ILE A 16 -7.27 8.28 -8.93
N GLY A 17 -7.24 7.00 -8.54
CA GLY A 17 -8.00 6.54 -7.37
C GLY A 17 -7.69 5.11 -6.96
N GLY A 18 -8.15 4.78 -5.74
CA GLY A 18 -8.11 3.43 -5.19
C GLY A 18 -9.25 3.27 -4.19
N SER A 19 -10.08 2.27 -4.34
CA SER A 19 -11.15 2.00 -3.40
C SER A 19 -10.70 1.07 -2.28
N PRO A 20 -11.26 1.18 -1.06
CA PRO A 20 -11.01 0.21 0.00
C PRO A 20 -11.37 -1.21 -0.45
N CYS A 21 -10.46 -2.16 -0.23
CA CYS A 21 -10.63 -3.57 -0.65
C CYS A 21 -11.67 -4.36 0.18
N GLN A 22 -12.08 -3.85 1.34
CA GLN A 22 -12.85 -4.59 2.36
C GLN A 22 -14.28 -4.97 1.96
N SER A 23 -14.74 -4.61 0.78
CA SER A 23 -16.11 -4.87 0.34
C SER A 23 -16.24 -5.34 -1.11
N LEU A 24 -15.12 -5.64 -1.79
CA LEU A 24 -15.17 -6.12 -3.19
C LEU A 24 -15.71 -7.55 -3.29
N SER A 25 -15.64 -8.35 -2.23
CA SER A 25 -16.30 -9.67 -2.17
C SER A 25 -17.84 -9.61 -2.26
N ILE A 26 -18.43 -8.43 -2.18
CA ILE A 26 -19.89 -8.21 -2.26
C ILE A 26 -20.32 -7.82 -3.68
N ILE A 27 -19.41 -7.72 -4.64
CA ILE A 27 -19.73 -7.46 -6.07
C ILE A 27 -20.48 -8.64 -6.72
N GLN A 28 -20.66 -9.77 -6.03
CA GLN A 28 -21.47 -10.91 -6.48
C GLN A 28 -22.93 -10.58 -6.84
N ALA A 29 -23.43 -9.45 -6.45
CA ALA A 29 -24.79 -9.06 -6.85
C ALA A 29 -24.71 -8.18 -8.10
N HIS A 30 -24.96 -8.74 -9.26
CA HIS A 30 -25.30 -8.06 -10.52
C HIS A 30 -26.48 -7.06 -10.40
N LYS A 31 -26.80 -6.63 -9.20
CA LYS A 31 -27.88 -5.68 -8.91
C LYS A 31 -27.30 -4.37 -8.41
N ARG A 32 -27.17 -3.42 -9.33
CA ARG A 32 -26.85 -2.00 -9.08
C ARG A 32 -27.74 -1.33 -7.98
N THR A 33 -28.69 -2.03 -7.41
CA THR A 33 -29.76 -1.45 -6.59
C THR A 33 -29.57 -1.55 -5.07
N ASN A 34 -28.61 -2.35 -4.56
CA ASN A 34 -28.43 -2.54 -3.11
C ASN A 34 -26.96 -2.58 -2.65
N LEU A 35 -26.14 -1.66 -3.14
CA LEU A 35 -24.74 -1.53 -2.73
C LEU A 35 -24.64 -0.71 -1.44
N ASN A 36 -24.86 -1.34 -0.30
CA ASN A 36 -24.56 -0.78 1.01
C ASN A 36 -23.10 -1.12 1.33
N GLY A 37 -22.25 -0.09 1.55
CA GLY A 37 -20.89 -0.25 2.03
C GLY A 37 -19.80 0.40 1.16
N LYS A 38 -18.54 0.09 1.48
CA LYS A 38 -17.34 0.71 0.90
C LYS A 38 -17.10 0.38 -0.59
N SER A 39 -17.70 -0.69 -1.12
CA SER A 39 -17.67 -1.04 -2.56
C SER A 39 -18.29 0.05 -3.44
N LYS A 40 -19.17 0.87 -2.88
CA LYS A 40 -19.78 2.01 -3.56
C LYS A 40 -18.73 3.00 -4.11
N LEU A 41 -17.59 3.12 -3.45
CA LEU A 41 -16.53 4.04 -3.88
C LEU A 41 -15.86 3.64 -5.20
N PHE A 42 -15.81 2.35 -5.53
CA PHE A 42 -15.34 1.93 -6.85
C PHE A 42 -16.29 2.41 -7.96
N PHE A 43 -17.61 2.28 -7.76
CA PHE A 43 -18.58 2.76 -8.76
C PHE A 43 -18.60 4.28 -8.87
N GLU A 44 -18.27 5.02 -7.81
CA GLU A 44 -18.06 6.47 -7.91
C GLU A 44 -16.82 6.81 -8.75
N PHE A 45 -15.77 5.99 -8.71
CA PHE A 45 -14.65 6.15 -9.62
C PHE A 45 -15.03 5.89 -11.07
N VAL A 46 -15.82 4.83 -11.35
CA VAL A 46 -16.34 4.54 -12.69
C VAL A 46 -17.23 5.69 -13.17
N ARG A 47 -18.14 6.20 -12.33
CA ARG A 47 -18.99 7.35 -12.65
C ARG A 47 -18.16 8.60 -12.95
N ALA A 48 -17.12 8.87 -12.14
CA ALA A 48 -16.21 9.98 -12.38
C ALA A 48 -15.50 9.84 -13.74
N LEU A 49 -15.05 8.63 -14.09
CA LEU A 49 -14.41 8.33 -15.36
C LEU A 49 -15.37 8.61 -16.55
N GLU A 50 -16.63 8.21 -16.44
CA GLU A 50 -17.67 8.42 -17.45
C GLU A 50 -18.03 9.90 -17.61
N GLU A 51 -18.17 10.65 -16.50
CA GLU A 51 -18.58 12.06 -16.50
C GLU A 51 -17.43 13.02 -16.91
N MET A 52 -16.22 12.79 -16.40
CA MET A 52 -15.05 13.64 -16.66
C MET A 52 -14.42 13.38 -18.02
N LYS A 53 -14.40 12.11 -18.47
CA LYS A 53 -13.73 11.64 -19.69
C LYS A 53 -12.25 12.09 -19.76
N PRO A 54 -11.43 11.82 -18.73
CA PRO A 54 -10.04 12.23 -18.70
C PRO A 54 -9.25 11.48 -19.80
N LYS A 55 -8.16 12.08 -20.27
CA LYS A 55 -7.25 11.44 -21.23
C LYS A 55 -6.63 10.17 -20.67
N TYR A 56 -6.28 10.21 -19.37
CA TYR A 56 -5.65 9.10 -18.66
C TYR A 56 -6.37 8.79 -17.34
N PHE A 57 -6.28 7.53 -16.93
CA PHE A 57 -6.69 7.14 -15.60
C PHE A 57 -5.73 6.12 -14.97
N LEU A 58 -5.72 6.07 -13.64
CA LEU A 58 -5.06 5.04 -12.86
C LEU A 58 -5.97 4.63 -11.69
N PHE A 59 -6.34 3.35 -11.64
CA PHE A 59 -7.05 2.76 -10.51
C PHE A 59 -6.19 1.68 -9.87
N GLU A 60 -6.07 1.71 -8.52
CA GLU A 60 -5.26 0.75 -7.75
C GLU A 60 -6.11 -0.06 -6.80
N ASN A 61 -5.75 -1.34 -6.61
CA ASN A 61 -6.30 -2.16 -5.54
C ASN A 61 -5.34 -3.28 -5.12
N VAL A 62 -5.67 -3.96 -4.00
CA VAL A 62 -4.84 -5.05 -3.47
C VAL A 62 -4.80 -6.25 -4.42
N ALA A 63 -3.61 -6.86 -4.57
CA ALA A 63 -3.45 -8.04 -5.42
C ALA A 63 -3.99 -9.33 -4.77
N SER A 64 -4.46 -9.27 -3.52
CA SER A 64 -5.08 -10.40 -2.82
C SER A 64 -6.60 -10.47 -2.99
N MET A 65 -7.19 -9.62 -3.86
CA MET A 65 -8.62 -9.74 -4.20
C MET A 65 -8.91 -11.06 -4.93
N ASN A 66 -10.15 -11.52 -4.84
CA ASN A 66 -10.58 -12.70 -5.60
C ASN A 66 -10.66 -12.39 -7.11
N GLU A 67 -10.60 -13.44 -7.92
CA GLU A 67 -10.58 -13.33 -9.38
C GLU A 67 -11.86 -12.70 -9.92
N GLU A 68 -13.01 -13.02 -9.33
CA GLU A 68 -14.30 -12.46 -9.72
C GLU A 68 -14.34 -10.94 -9.59
N SER A 69 -13.87 -10.39 -8.45
CA SER A 69 -13.77 -8.94 -8.26
C SER A 69 -12.80 -8.29 -9.24
N LYS A 70 -11.68 -8.94 -9.52
CA LYS A 70 -10.71 -8.47 -10.51
C LYS A 70 -11.32 -8.41 -11.91
N GLN A 71 -12.09 -9.43 -12.28
CA GLN A 71 -12.79 -9.50 -13.56
C GLN A 71 -13.80 -8.35 -13.71
N VAL A 72 -14.66 -8.15 -12.72
CA VAL A 72 -15.67 -7.06 -12.73
C VAL A 72 -15.01 -5.68 -12.87
N ILE A 73 -13.92 -5.43 -12.13
CA ILE A 73 -13.17 -4.17 -12.26
C ILE A 73 -12.60 -4.02 -13.67
N SER A 74 -12.03 -5.08 -14.24
CA SER A 74 -11.43 -5.07 -15.56
C SER A 74 -12.45 -4.80 -16.66
N GLU A 75 -13.63 -5.38 -16.56
CA GLU A 75 -14.75 -5.15 -17.48
C GLU A 75 -15.25 -3.71 -17.43
N LEU A 76 -15.46 -3.17 -16.23
CA LEU A 76 -15.95 -1.80 -16.06
C LEU A 76 -14.92 -0.73 -16.43
N LEU A 77 -13.63 -0.99 -16.26
CA LEU A 77 -12.55 -0.08 -16.66
C LEU A 77 -12.05 -0.31 -18.09
N GLY A 78 -12.53 -1.38 -18.76
CA GLY A 78 -12.18 -1.69 -20.15
C GLY A 78 -10.73 -2.12 -20.36
N CYS A 79 -10.00 -2.54 -19.30
CA CYS A 79 -8.60 -2.96 -19.42
C CYS A 79 -8.23 -4.01 -18.37
N GLN A 80 -7.19 -4.81 -18.67
CA GLN A 80 -6.62 -5.75 -17.71
C GLN A 80 -5.59 -5.07 -16.79
N PRO A 81 -5.54 -5.44 -15.49
CA PRO A 81 -4.58 -4.86 -14.58
C PRO A 81 -3.16 -5.36 -14.81
N VAL A 82 -2.19 -4.53 -14.46
CA VAL A 82 -0.80 -4.96 -14.26
C VAL A 82 -0.57 -5.18 -12.77
N LYS A 83 0.00 -6.33 -12.42
CA LYS A 83 0.42 -6.60 -11.04
C LYS A 83 1.83 -6.09 -10.83
N ILE A 84 2.00 -5.16 -9.91
CA ILE A 84 3.31 -4.65 -9.53
C ILE A 84 3.51 -4.88 -8.03
N ASN A 85 4.68 -5.42 -7.67
CA ASN A 85 5.11 -5.48 -6.28
C ASN A 85 6.11 -4.35 -6.02
N SER A 86 5.88 -3.57 -4.97
CA SER A 86 6.79 -2.48 -4.60
C SER A 86 8.21 -2.94 -4.26
N ASN A 87 8.43 -4.25 -4.05
CA ASN A 87 9.77 -4.80 -3.78
C ASN A 87 10.78 -4.59 -4.93
N SER A 88 10.31 -4.28 -6.13
CA SER A 88 11.17 -3.85 -7.23
C SER A 88 11.78 -2.45 -7.03
N PHE A 89 11.27 -1.68 -6.10
CA PHE A 89 11.64 -0.28 -5.89
C PHE A 89 12.13 0.00 -4.46
N VAL A 90 11.46 -0.56 -3.46
CA VAL A 90 11.68 -0.27 -2.04
C VAL A 90 11.84 -1.56 -1.22
N ALA A 91 12.23 -1.44 0.06
CA ALA A 91 12.40 -2.56 0.98
C ALA A 91 11.07 -3.13 1.53
N GLN A 92 10.00 -3.13 0.72
CA GLN A 92 8.66 -3.58 1.13
C GLN A 92 8.03 -4.51 0.10
N ASP A 93 7.47 -5.64 0.52
CA ASP A 93 6.58 -6.47 -0.30
C ASP A 93 5.16 -5.94 -0.22
N ARG A 94 4.72 -5.28 -1.28
CA ARG A 94 3.37 -4.70 -1.40
C ARG A 94 2.81 -4.95 -2.80
N PRO A 95 2.34 -6.15 -3.12
CA PRO A 95 1.75 -6.45 -4.41
C PRO A 95 0.40 -5.74 -4.57
N ARG A 96 0.23 -5.05 -5.71
CA ARG A 96 -0.99 -4.33 -6.08
C ARG A 96 -1.34 -4.58 -7.53
N TYR A 97 -2.63 -4.46 -7.85
CA TYR A 97 -3.14 -4.39 -9.21
C TYR A 97 -3.34 -2.92 -9.59
N TYR A 98 -2.93 -2.59 -10.80
CA TYR A 98 -3.07 -1.27 -11.40
C TYR A 98 -3.81 -1.38 -12.74
N TRP A 99 -5.01 -0.80 -12.83
CA TRP A 99 -5.76 -0.65 -14.07
C TRP A 99 -5.51 0.75 -14.62
N THR A 100 -5.06 0.85 -15.86
CA THR A 100 -4.73 2.14 -16.46
C THR A 100 -4.66 2.05 -17.98
N ASN A 101 -4.98 3.14 -18.65
CA ASN A 101 -4.73 3.37 -20.07
C ASN A 101 -3.44 4.16 -20.34
N ILE A 102 -2.69 4.52 -19.30
CA ILE A 102 -1.38 5.17 -19.45
C ILE A 102 -0.44 4.18 -20.17
N PRO A 103 0.21 4.59 -21.27
CA PRO A 103 1.21 3.75 -21.92
C PRO A 103 2.49 3.72 -21.07
N PHE A 104 2.79 2.61 -20.43
CA PHE A 104 4.04 2.40 -19.70
C PHE A 104 4.60 1.01 -20.00
N GLU A 105 5.88 0.81 -19.71
CA GLU A 105 6.51 -0.49 -19.85
C GLU A 105 5.91 -1.48 -18.83
N ARG A 106 5.27 -2.53 -19.34
CA ARG A 106 4.59 -3.52 -18.47
C ARG A 106 5.54 -4.59 -17.91
N ILE A 107 6.80 -4.56 -18.32
CA ILE A 107 7.87 -5.41 -17.77
C ILE A 107 8.38 -4.72 -16.51
N VAL A 108 7.90 -5.20 -15.36
CA VAL A 108 8.29 -4.65 -14.05
C VAL A 108 9.77 -4.96 -13.80
N PRO A 109 10.56 -4.00 -13.30
CA PRO A 109 11.97 -4.23 -12.95
C PRO A 109 12.13 -5.41 -11.97
N PRO A 110 13.29 -6.09 -11.99
CA PRO A 110 13.58 -7.12 -11.01
C PRO A 110 13.56 -6.55 -9.58
N GLU A 111 13.55 -7.43 -8.61
CA GLU A 111 13.55 -7.04 -7.20
C GLU A 111 14.76 -6.15 -6.88
N SER A 112 14.51 -5.01 -6.23
CA SER A 112 15.54 -4.11 -5.73
C SER A 112 16.40 -4.81 -4.66
N PRO A 113 17.72 -4.62 -4.62
CA PRO A 113 18.57 -5.16 -3.57
C PRO A 113 18.36 -4.50 -2.19
N THR A 114 17.58 -3.43 -2.12
CA THR A 114 17.34 -2.70 -0.88
C THR A 114 16.58 -3.56 0.15
N THR A 115 17.13 -3.68 1.35
CA THR A 115 16.55 -4.40 2.49
C THR A 115 16.14 -3.43 3.60
N LEU A 116 15.52 -3.94 4.68
CA LEU A 116 15.21 -3.11 5.85
C LEU A 116 16.44 -2.41 6.40
N LYS A 117 17.59 -3.09 6.45
CA LYS A 117 18.84 -2.52 6.94
C LYS A 117 19.22 -1.21 6.22
N GLY A 118 18.99 -1.15 4.92
CA GLY A 118 19.27 0.04 4.10
C GLY A 118 18.38 1.26 4.40
N ILE A 119 17.24 1.05 5.06
CA ILE A 119 16.29 2.13 5.38
C ILE A 119 16.21 2.44 6.89
N MET A 120 16.85 1.62 7.75
CA MET A 120 16.81 1.81 9.19
C MET A 120 17.50 3.09 9.62
N GLN A 121 16.94 3.74 10.64
CA GLN A 121 17.58 4.88 11.30
C GLN A 121 18.57 4.41 12.38
N ASN A 122 19.65 5.14 12.54
CA ASN A 122 20.57 4.97 13.67
C ASN A 122 20.07 5.77 14.89
N GLY A 123 20.40 5.30 16.11
CA GLY A 123 20.08 6.04 17.34
C GLY A 123 18.58 6.19 17.61
N VAL A 124 17.79 5.18 17.23
CA VAL A 124 16.34 5.22 17.44
C VAL A 124 16.01 5.33 18.94
N PRO A 125 15.14 6.26 19.37
CA PRO A 125 14.77 6.44 20.78
C PRO A 125 14.17 5.18 21.42
N GLU A 126 14.41 4.99 22.71
CA GLU A 126 13.98 3.82 23.50
C GLU A 126 12.45 3.58 23.40
N LYS A 127 11.63 4.62 23.25
CA LYS A 127 10.17 4.52 23.09
C LYS A 127 9.71 3.62 21.91
N TYR A 128 10.59 3.29 20.99
CA TYR A 128 10.30 2.40 19.87
C TYR A 128 10.61 0.94 20.17
N PHE A 129 11.40 0.65 21.21
CA PHE A 129 11.77 -0.70 21.60
C PHE A 129 10.72 -1.37 22.47
N TYR A 130 10.64 -2.69 22.36
CA TYR A 130 9.76 -3.52 23.17
C TYR A 130 10.56 -4.30 24.20
N ASN A 131 10.00 -4.45 25.40
CA ASN A 131 10.57 -5.25 26.50
C ASN A 131 9.96 -6.65 26.57
N PHE A 132 9.30 -7.12 25.52
CA PHE A 132 8.79 -8.47 25.47
C PHE A 132 9.91 -9.46 25.14
N PRO A 133 9.94 -10.63 25.81
CA PRO A 133 10.84 -11.72 25.42
C PRO A 133 10.58 -12.14 23.98
N LEU A 134 11.63 -12.56 23.29
CA LEU A 134 11.55 -13.10 21.94
C LEU A 134 11.50 -14.63 21.97
N GLU A 135 10.89 -15.22 20.96
CA GLU A 135 11.05 -16.63 20.63
C GLU A 135 12.48 -16.86 20.07
N GLU A 136 12.79 -18.10 19.70
CA GLU A 136 14.07 -18.40 19.05
C GLU A 136 14.26 -17.52 17.81
N ILE A 137 15.48 -17.03 17.63
CA ILE A 137 15.84 -16.14 16.51
C ILE A 137 16.48 -16.96 15.40
N ASP A 138 15.84 -16.98 14.24
CA ASP A 138 16.38 -17.59 13.01
C ASP A 138 16.67 -16.51 11.96
N MET A 139 17.94 -16.12 11.83
CA MET A 139 18.38 -15.08 10.89
C MET A 139 18.35 -15.51 9.42
N ASN A 140 18.05 -16.78 9.12
CA ASN A 140 17.86 -17.24 7.73
C ASN A 140 16.44 -16.96 7.21
N ARG A 141 15.54 -16.44 8.06
CA ARG A 141 14.14 -16.20 7.72
C ARG A 141 13.80 -14.73 7.69
N LYS A 142 12.87 -14.36 6.80
CA LYS A 142 12.34 -13.00 6.67
C LYS A 142 11.65 -12.52 7.97
N VAL A 143 10.80 -13.35 8.57
CA VAL A 143 10.32 -13.18 9.94
C VAL A 143 11.24 -14.03 10.80
N CYS A 144 12.19 -13.38 11.46
CA CYS A 144 13.26 -14.09 12.17
C CYS A 144 12.87 -14.52 13.59
N THR A 145 11.84 -13.92 14.18
CA THR A 145 11.33 -14.29 15.50
C THR A 145 9.96 -13.69 15.76
N HIS A 146 9.35 -14.03 16.88
CA HIS A 146 8.10 -13.46 17.37
C HIS A 146 8.25 -12.98 18.81
N MET A 147 7.55 -11.90 19.15
CA MET A 147 7.45 -11.46 20.54
C MET A 147 6.52 -12.40 21.34
N LYS A 148 6.91 -12.79 22.54
CA LYS A 148 6.11 -13.63 23.45
C LYS A 148 5.08 -12.79 24.18
N HIS A 149 3.90 -12.59 23.57
CA HIS A 149 2.75 -11.97 24.24
C HIS A 149 1.43 -12.40 23.57
N ASN A 150 0.31 -12.17 24.25
CA ASN A 150 -1.04 -12.61 23.82
C ASN A 150 -1.63 -11.67 22.77
N ASN A 151 -1.10 -11.69 21.55
CA ASN A 151 -1.64 -10.94 20.43
C ASN A 151 -1.72 -11.81 19.17
N LEU A 152 -2.40 -11.33 18.13
CA LEU A 152 -2.43 -12.03 16.85
C LEU A 152 -1.00 -12.27 16.33
N GLU A 153 -0.77 -13.42 15.74
CA GLU A 153 0.54 -13.83 15.23
C GLU A 153 1.18 -12.73 14.36
N MET A 154 0.40 -12.18 13.42
CA MET A 154 0.87 -11.12 12.53
C MET A 154 1.36 -9.84 13.25
N HIS A 155 0.88 -9.58 14.47
CA HIS A 155 1.31 -8.45 15.31
C HIS A 155 2.52 -8.77 16.19
N ARG A 156 2.90 -10.04 16.29
CA ARG A 156 4.08 -10.50 17.05
C ARG A 156 5.31 -10.64 16.16
N ARG A 157 5.16 -10.64 14.83
CA ARG A 157 6.25 -10.82 13.86
C ARG A 157 7.34 -9.78 14.03
N VAL A 158 8.58 -10.23 14.08
CA VAL A 158 9.79 -9.41 14.06
C VAL A 158 10.57 -9.75 12.79
N TYR A 159 10.83 -8.76 11.98
CA TYR A 159 11.48 -8.94 10.68
C TYR A 159 13.00 -8.87 10.83
N ASN A 160 13.68 -9.70 10.05
CA ASN A 160 15.12 -9.66 9.88
C ASN A 160 15.50 -8.41 9.04
N PRO A 161 16.47 -7.60 9.52
CA PRO A 161 16.90 -6.39 8.80
C PRO A 161 17.52 -6.68 7.42
N ASP A 162 18.05 -7.86 7.18
CA ASP A 162 18.66 -8.24 5.89
C ASP A 162 17.62 -8.65 4.83
N PHE A 163 16.33 -8.62 5.16
CA PHE A 163 15.22 -8.91 4.25
C PHE A 163 14.31 -7.69 4.07
N LYS A 164 13.34 -7.81 3.15
CA LYS A 164 12.27 -6.83 2.98
C LYS A 164 11.15 -7.07 4.00
N VAL A 165 10.49 -6.00 4.43
CA VAL A 165 9.32 -6.12 5.30
C VAL A 165 8.07 -6.51 4.50
N GLY A 166 7.09 -7.11 5.15
CA GLY A 166 5.75 -7.30 4.59
C GLY A 166 4.98 -5.99 4.44
N CYS A 167 3.92 -6.03 3.66
CA CYS A 167 3.07 -4.88 3.36
C CYS A 167 2.72 -4.04 4.61
N LEU A 168 2.98 -2.74 4.55
CA LEU A 168 2.50 -1.80 5.55
C LEU A 168 0.97 -1.73 5.51
N THR A 169 0.35 -1.66 6.68
CA THR A 169 -1.09 -1.53 6.84
C THR A 169 -1.42 -0.23 7.56
N ALA A 170 -2.63 0.27 7.38
CA ALA A 170 -3.14 1.44 8.09
C ALA A 170 -3.35 1.10 9.57
N VAL A 171 -2.38 1.44 10.40
CA VAL A 171 -2.41 1.18 11.84
C VAL A 171 -2.54 2.49 12.61
N CYS A 172 -3.39 2.48 13.65
CA CYS A 172 -3.63 3.67 14.48
C CYS A 172 -2.96 3.58 15.87
N GLY A 173 -2.29 2.46 16.17
CA GLY A 173 -1.70 2.20 17.49
C GLY A 173 -1.70 0.72 17.86
N GLY A 174 -1.48 0.42 19.15
CA GLY A 174 -1.69 -0.93 19.71
C GLY A 174 -0.77 -2.02 19.18
N ASN A 175 0.52 -1.79 19.09
CA ASN A 175 1.52 -2.78 18.68
C ASN A 175 1.31 -3.41 17.28
N GLN A 176 0.54 -2.78 16.41
CA GLN A 176 0.25 -3.27 15.06
C GLN A 176 1.32 -2.86 14.03
N GLN A 177 2.19 -1.92 14.36
CA GLN A 177 3.27 -1.49 13.49
C GLN A 177 4.20 -2.66 13.16
N ARG A 178 4.83 -2.61 11.98
CA ARG A 178 5.89 -3.56 11.60
C ARG A 178 7.09 -3.40 12.53
N LYS A 179 7.71 -4.53 12.86
CA LYS A 179 8.81 -4.60 13.81
C LYS A 179 10.04 -5.18 13.14
N VAL A 180 11.19 -4.73 13.59
CA VAL A 180 12.50 -5.21 13.13
C VAL A 180 13.33 -5.65 14.32
N LEU A 181 14.19 -6.61 14.10
CA LEU A 181 15.24 -6.98 15.06
C LEU A 181 16.37 -5.96 14.97
N ASP A 182 16.67 -5.30 16.09
CA ASP A 182 17.70 -4.27 16.18
C ASP A 182 18.49 -4.46 17.48
N GLY A 183 19.81 -4.74 17.35
CA GLY A 183 20.68 -5.02 18.49
C GLY A 183 20.19 -6.16 19.40
N GLY A 184 19.55 -7.20 18.85
CA GLY A 184 18.99 -8.33 19.62
C GLY A 184 17.65 -8.06 20.28
N ARG A 185 17.06 -6.87 20.08
CA ARG A 185 15.75 -6.48 20.61
C ARG A 185 14.75 -6.22 19.48
N ALA A 186 13.48 -6.48 19.76
CA ALA A 186 12.42 -6.06 18.83
C ALA A 186 12.12 -4.58 19.01
N ARG A 187 12.01 -3.84 17.94
CA ARG A 187 11.46 -2.49 17.93
C ARG A 187 10.45 -2.28 16.80
N LYS A 188 9.50 -1.38 16.99
CA LYS A 188 8.67 -0.92 15.87
C LYS A 188 9.49 -0.06 14.93
N LEU A 189 9.20 -0.15 13.64
CA LEU A 189 9.73 0.81 12.68
C LEU A 189 9.22 2.22 13.00
N THR A 190 10.06 3.22 12.83
CA THR A 190 9.69 4.62 13.06
C THR A 190 8.80 5.16 11.94
N PRO A 191 8.10 6.29 12.11
CA PRO A 191 7.39 6.95 11.02
C PRO A 191 8.28 7.29 9.82
N VAL A 192 9.53 7.70 10.06
CA VAL A 192 10.50 7.99 8.99
C VAL A 192 10.86 6.71 8.20
N GLU A 193 11.05 5.59 8.88
CA GLU A 193 11.29 4.31 8.21
C GLU A 193 10.06 3.85 7.41
N TYR A 194 8.83 4.15 7.88
CA TYR A 194 7.61 3.93 7.11
C TYR A 194 7.54 4.82 5.85
N GLU A 195 7.96 6.08 5.96
CA GLU A 195 8.07 7.00 4.82
C GLU A 195 9.04 6.45 3.77
N ARG A 196 10.25 6.05 4.18
CA ARG A 196 11.25 5.44 3.29
C ARG A 196 10.74 4.17 2.60
N LEU A 197 9.94 3.34 3.29
CA LEU A 197 9.30 2.14 2.73
C LEU A 197 8.21 2.45 1.70
N GLN A 198 7.71 3.68 1.64
CA GLN A 198 6.77 4.15 0.62
C GLN A 198 7.41 5.07 -0.43
N GLY A 199 8.76 5.26 -0.38
CA GLY A 199 9.47 6.17 -1.29
C GLY A 199 9.20 7.64 -1.00
N LEU A 200 8.79 7.98 0.22
CA LEU A 200 8.58 9.36 0.67
C LEU A 200 9.88 9.94 1.26
N PRO A 201 10.12 11.24 1.12
CA PRO A 201 11.20 11.91 1.82
C PRO A 201 11.06 11.81 3.34
N ASP A 202 12.17 11.84 4.06
CA ASP A 202 12.17 11.83 5.52
C ASP A 202 11.34 13.01 6.06
N ASN A 203 10.50 12.72 7.06
CA ASN A 203 9.61 13.68 7.71
C ASN A 203 8.53 14.30 6.81
N TYR A 204 8.23 13.73 5.67
CA TYR A 204 7.16 14.18 4.77
C TYR A 204 5.81 14.30 5.50
N THR A 205 5.53 13.42 6.45
CA THR A 205 4.29 13.41 7.23
C THR A 205 4.42 14.02 8.63
N SER A 206 5.49 14.79 8.92
CA SER A 206 5.79 15.31 10.26
C SER A 206 4.78 16.33 10.82
N SER A 207 3.91 16.86 9.97
CA SER A 207 2.86 17.82 10.37
C SER A 207 1.73 17.20 11.21
N VAL A 208 1.68 15.87 11.34
CA VAL A 208 0.67 15.15 12.12
C VAL A 208 1.31 14.20 13.14
N CYS A 209 0.56 13.78 14.16
CA CYS A 209 1.07 12.86 15.19
C CYS A 209 1.43 11.48 14.62
N ASP A 210 2.34 10.76 15.29
CA ASP A 210 2.85 9.45 14.84
C ASP A 210 1.75 8.45 14.47
N GLY A 211 0.65 8.39 15.24
CA GLY A 211 -0.48 7.52 14.93
C GLY A 211 -1.12 7.82 13.58
N GLN A 212 -1.27 9.10 13.24
CA GLN A 212 -1.79 9.51 11.93
C GLN A 212 -0.76 9.27 10.83
N ARG A 213 0.55 9.49 11.10
CA ARG A 213 1.64 9.17 10.16
C ARG A 213 1.57 7.71 9.75
N TYR A 214 1.55 6.76 10.69
CA TYR A 214 1.45 5.34 10.39
C TYR A 214 0.19 5.00 9.58
N LYS A 215 -0.95 5.61 9.91
CA LYS A 215 -2.21 5.37 9.23
C LYS A 215 -2.19 5.86 7.79
N THR A 216 -1.76 7.09 7.56
CA THR A 216 -1.72 7.70 6.22
C THR A 216 -0.70 7.03 5.32
N ILE A 217 0.51 6.75 5.83
CA ILE A 217 1.57 6.05 5.08
C ILE A 217 1.11 4.62 4.73
N GLY A 218 0.49 3.88 5.66
CA GLY A 218 -0.01 2.53 5.41
C GLY A 218 -1.13 2.47 4.37
N ASN A 219 -1.96 3.53 4.27
CA ASN A 219 -2.98 3.67 3.23
C ASN A 219 -2.43 4.18 1.91
N GLY A 220 -1.29 4.87 1.94
CA GLY A 220 -0.70 5.50 0.77
C GLY A 220 -0.19 4.49 -0.27
N TRP A 221 0.08 5.00 -1.46
CA TRP A 221 0.75 4.28 -2.53
C TRP A 221 2.27 4.36 -2.37
N THR A 222 3.00 3.39 -2.92
CA THR A 222 4.45 3.49 -3.04
C THR A 222 4.78 4.45 -4.17
N VAL A 223 5.44 5.56 -3.85
CA VAL A 223 5.70 6.68 -4.78
C VAL A 223 6.45 6.21 -6.02
N ASP A 224 7.50 5.41 -5.84
CA ASP A 224 8.33 4.92 -6.95
C ASP A 224 7.55 4.06 -7.95
N VAL A 225 6.53 3.31 -7.49
CA VAL A 225 5.65 2.55 -8.39
C VAL A 225 4.79 3.50 -9.23
N ILE A 226 4.25 4.54 -8.63
CA ILE A 226 3.44 5.53 -9.35
C ILE A 226 4.31 6.33 -10.32
N ALA A 227 5.51 6.74 -9.90
CA ALA A 227 6.48 7.41 -10.78
C ALA A 227 6.86 6.52 -11.97
N TYR A 228 7.05 5.22 -11.74
CA TYR A 228 7.31 4.26 -12.82
C TYR A 228 6.17 4.21 -13.84
N ILE A 229 4.90 4.15 -13.39
CA ILE A 229 3.74 4.14 -14.28
C ILE A 229 3.62 5.47 -15.04
N PHE A 230 3.91 6.59 -14.38
CA PHE A 230 3.76 7.94 -14.95
C PHE A 230 4.94 8.40 -15.80
N LYS A 231 6.04 7.65 -15.84
CA LYS A 231 7.26 8.03 -16.56
C LYS A 231 7.02 8.40 -18.03
N SER A 232 6.07 7.74 -18.68
CA SER A 232 5.73 8.04 -20.08
C SER A 232 4.96 9.36 -20.26
N LEU A 233 4.29 9.85 -19.21
CA LEU A 233 3.54 11.11 -19.28
C LEU A 233 4.46 12.34 -19.26
N THR A 234 5.71 12.19 -18.78
CA THR A 234 6.69 13.28 -18.69
C THR A 234 7.58 13.39 -19.94
N ASN A 235 7.51 12.42 -20.85
CA ASN A 235 8.33 12.35 -22.06
C ASN A 235 7.54 12.72 -23.34
N SER A 236 6.33 13.25 -23.19
CA SER A 236 5.44 13.66 -24.30
C SER A 236 5.25 15.16 -24.35
#